data_e794595dbe864d5291c50e9dc54f49e2
#
_entry.id   e794595dbe864d5291c50e9dc54f49e2
#
_cell.length_a   1.000
_cell.length_b   1.000
_cell.length_c   1.000
_cell.angle_alpha   90.00
_cell.angle_beta   90.00
_cell.angle_gamma   90.00
#
_symmetry.space_group_name_H-M   'P 1'
#
loop_
_entity.id
_entity.type
_entity.pdbx_description
1 polymer ?
#
loop_
_entity_poly.entity_id
_entity_poly.type
_entity_poly.pdbx_seq_one_letter_code
_entity_poly.pdbx_strand_id
1 'polypeptide(L)'
;MTILNADRWLYEQLTTDGQLSAALGGRVYMDIAPQGAQYPLAILTLVMAQQISNLFTDRVMDAETWQVAIWTDAPSYTDIEPIADRIREILHKASGAGVLATVYQEHQRMMERNGDKEYKAIILEFKIFTQ
;
A
#
# COMPACT_ATOMS: atom_id res chain seq x y z
N MET A 1 -14.28 -12.85 10.42
CA MET A 1 -13.15 -12.02 9.95
C MET A 1 -13.60 -10.59 9.78
N THR A 2 -12.78 -9.66 10.18
CA THR A 2 -13.08 -8.25 9.97
C THR A 2 -12.45 -7.76 8.67
N ILE A 3 -13.07 -6.76 8.09
CA ILE A 3 -12.58 -6.08 6.88
C ILE A 3 -11.17 -5.50 7.10
N LEU A 4 -10.77 -5.27 8.35
CA LEU A 4 -9.50 -4.62 8.68
C LEU A 4 -8.32 -5.57 8.78
N ASN A 5 -8.51 -6.87 8.58
CA ASN A 5 -7.39 -7.82 8.62
C ASN A 5 -6.32 -7.51 7.59
N ALA A 6 -6.71 -7.04 6.42
CA ALA A 6 -5.77 -6.75 5.35
C ALA A 6 -4.90 -5.54 5.65
N ASP A 7 -5.40 -4.54 6.38
CA ASP A 7 -4.62 -3.35 6.69
C ASP A 7 -3.45 -3.67 7.61
N ARG A 8 -3.67 -4.51 8.62
CA ARG A 8 -2.60 -4.93 9.52
C ARG A 8 -1.56 -5.78 8.80
N TRP A 9 -2.04 -6.73 8.01
CA TRP A 9 -1.14 -7.59 7.23
C TRP A 9 -0.28 -6.75 6.27
N LEU A 10 -0.91 -5.80 5.58
CA LEU A 10 -0.22 -4.93 4.63
C LEU A 10 0.83 -4.07 5.35
N TYR A 11 0.47 -3.49 6.48
CA TYR A 11 1.39 -2.71 7.29
C TYR A 11 2.59 -3.55 7.73
N GLU A 12 2.35 -4.77 8.18
CA GLU A 12 3.42 -5.67 8.61
C GLU A 12 4.35 -6.03 7.46
N GLN A 13 3.81 -6.30 6.27
CA GLN A 13 4.64 -6.60 5.11
C GLN A 13 5.59 -5.45 4.80
N LEU A 14 5.12 -4.23 4.88
CA LEU A 14 5.93 -3.06 4.53
C LEU A 14 6.91 -2.66 5.64
N THR A 15 6.62 -2.97 6.89
CA THR A 15 7.49 -2.57 8.01
C THR A 15 8.50 -3.63 8.42
N THR A 16 8.28 -4.88 8.06
CA THR A 16 9.19 -5.98 8.43
C THR A 16 10.20 -6.32 7.34
N ASP A 17 9.99 -5.87 6.11
CA ASP A 17 10.96 -6.07 5.04
C ASP A 17 12.20 -5.23 5.29
N GLY A 18 13.37 -5.85 5.24
CA GLY A 18 14.63 -5.17 5.56
C GLY A 18 14.96 -3.99 4.65
N GLN A 19 14.69 -4.12 3.35
CA GLN A 19 14.97 -3.05 2.40
C GLN A 19 14.02 -1.87 2.61
N LEU A 20 12.73 -2.15 2.83
CA LEU A 20 11.74 -1.09 3.08
C LEU A 20 11.94 -0.44 4.44
N SER A 21 12.33 -1.22 5.44
CA SER A 21 12.64 -0.68 6.75
C SER A 21 13.82 0.29 6.69
N ALA A 22 14.85 -0.02 5.91
CA ALA A 22 15.99 0.85 5.71
C ALA A 22 15.61 2.13 4.95
N ALA A 23 14.75 2.00 3.95
CA ALA A 23 14.38 3.14 3.09
C ALA A 23 13.33 4.04 3.74
N LEU A 24 12.31 3.45 4.37
CA LEU A 24 11.19 4.20 4.94
C LEU A 24 11.35 4.48 6.44
N GLY A 25 12.21 3.72 7.14
CA GLY A 25 12.41 3.91 8.57
C GLY A 25 11.15 3.76 9.40
N GLY A 26 10.23 2.89 8.96
CA GLY A 26 8.95 2.70 9.65
C GLY A 26 7.91 3.77 9.34
N ARG A 27 8.18 4.68 8.43
CA ARG A 27 7.24 5.75 8.06
C ARG A 27 6.18 5.22 7.10
N VAL A 28 5.31 4.37 7.61
CA VAL A 28 4.17 3.80 6.91
C VAL A 28 2.92 4.19 7.69
N TYR A 29 2.01 4.89 7.05
CA TYR A 29 0.85 5.47 7.71
C TYR A 29 -0.44 5.03 7.03
N MET A 30 -1.53 5.02 7.82
CA MET A 30 -2.85 4.67 7.30
C MET A 30 -3.61 5.96 7.00
N ASP A 31 -4.06 6.11 5.75
CA ASP A 31 -4.86 7.22 5.23
C ASP A 31 -4.18 8.58 5.23
N ILE A 32 -3.53 8.97 6.30
CA ILE A 32 -2.89 10.28 6.41
C ILE A 32 -1.60 10.18 7.21
N ALA A 33 -0.59 10.93 6.78
CA ALA A 33 0.65 11.06 7.52
C ALA A 33 0.54 12.15 8.58
N PRO A 34 1.20 12.01 9.74
CA PRO A 34 1.19 13.05 10.73
C PRO A 34 1.90 14.31 10.22
N GLN A 35 1.47 15.47 10.72
CA GLN A 35 2.10 16.73 10.38
C GLN A 35 3.57 16.70 10.81
N GLY A 36 4.45 17.13 9.92
CA GLY A 36 5.89 17.13 10.19
C GLY A 36 6.56 15.79 9.93
N ALA A 37 5.87 14.81 9.33
CA ALA A 37 6.46 13.53 8.99
C ALA A 37 7.61 13.71 7.99
N GLN A 38 8.63 12.89 8.14
CA GLN A 38 9.79 12.93 7.25
C GLN A 38 9.54 12.11 6.00
N TYR A 39 10.26 12.44 4.95
CA TYR A 39 10.18 11.76 3.66
C TYR A 39 11.44 10.90 3.43
N PRO A 40 11.38 9.86 2.61
CA PRO A 40 10.17 9.33 1.98
C PRO A 40 9.26 8.62 3.00
N LEU A 41 7.98 8.55 2.66
CA LEU A 41 6.99 7.86 3.49
C LEU A 41 5.98 7.14 2.60
N ALA A 42 5.24 6.21 3.19
CA ALA A 42 4.20 5.47 2.49
C ALA A 42 2.87 5.65 3.21
N ILE A 43 1.81 5.82 2.42
CA ILE A 43 0.44 5.93 2.94
C ILE A 43 -0.39 4.82 2.33
N LEU A 44 -1.05 4.05 3.19
CA LEU A 44 -1.94 2.96 2.82
C LEU A 44 -3.37 3.46 2.85
N THR A 45 -4.11 3.24 1.77
CA THR A 45 -5.51 3.67 1.69
C THR A 45 -6.36 2.56 1.13
N LEU A 46 -7.45 2.23 1.83
CA LEU A 46 -8.46 1.32 1.31
C LEU A 46 -9.38 2.11 0.38
N VAL A 47 -9.40 1.73 -0.89
CA VAL A 47 -10.22 2.40 -1.89
C VAL A 47 -11.62 1.80 -1.93
N MET A 48 -11.70 0.46 -1.89
CA MET A 48 -12.95 -0.26 -2.05
C MET A 48 -12.83 -1.64 -1.43
N ALA A 49 -13.91 -2.12 -0.85
CA ALA A 49 -14.02 -3.50 -0.39
C ALA A 49 -15.30 -4.08 -0.96
N GLN A 50 -15.21 -5.25 -1.58
CA GLN A 50 -16.33 -5.96 -2.16
C GLN A 50 -16.43 -7.35 -1.57
N GLN A 51 -17.64 -7.78 -1.28
CA GLN A 51 -17.90 -9.14 -0.85
C GLN A 51 -18.18 -9.99 -2.09
N ILE A 52 -17.46 -11.10 -2.20
CA ILE A 52 -17.67 -12.06 -3.26
C ILE A 52 -18.32 -13.29 -2.64
N SER A 53 -19.54 -13.59 -3.05
CA SER A 53 -20.29 -14.74 -2.53
C SER A 53 -20.71 -15.64 -3.67
N ASN A 54 -20.87 -16.93 -3.36
CA ASN A 54 -21.36 -17.92 -4.29
C ASN A 54 -22.84 -18.19 -3.93
N LEU A 55 -23.71 -18.20 -4.94
CA LEU A 55 -25.14 -18.44 -4.73
C LEU A 55 -25.43 -19.86 -4.22
N PHE A 56 -24.51 -20.80 -4.46
CA PHE A 56 -24.73 -22.20 -4.11
C PHE A 56 -23.99 -22.63 -2.83
N THR A 57 -23.12 -21.79 -2.31
CA THR A 57 -22.41 -22.05 -1.07
C THR A 57 -22.41 -20.79 -0.24
N ASP A 58 -22.35 -20.93 1.07
CA ASP A 58 -22.27 -19.78 1.98
C ASP A 58 -20.86 -19.22 2.11
N ARG A 59 -19.95 -19.71 1.27
CA ARG A 59 -18.58 -19.24 1.32
C ARG A 59 -18.50 -17.83 0.79
N VAL A 60 -17.90 -16.95 1.59
CA VAL A 60 -17.75 -15.54 1.30
C VAL A 60 -16.25 -15.20 1.31
N MET A 61 -15.85 -14.41 0.33
CA MET A 61 -14.51 -13.90 0.21
C MET A 61 -14.62 -12.40 -0.02
N ASP A 62 -13.77 -11.63 0.60
CA ASP A 62 -13.70 -10.19 0.38
C ASP A 62 -12.59 -9.88 -0.60
N ALA A 63 -12.84 -8.92 -1.49
CA ALA A 63 -11.84 -8.35 -2.38
C ALA A 63 -11.67 -6.89 -2.01
N GLU A 64 -10.48 -6.53 -1.56
CA GLU A 64 -10.18 -5.16 -1.14
C GLU A 64 -9.19 -4.55 -2.12
N THR A 65 -9.49 -3.32 -2.55
CA THR A 65 -8.59 -2.56 -3.41
C THR A 65 -7.85 -1.57 -2.53
N TRP A 66 -6.53 -1.71 -2.49
CA TRP A 66 -5.66 -0.89 -1.66
C TRP A 66 -4.72 -0.08 -2.52
N GLN A 67 -4.47 1.14 -2.11
CA GLN A 67 -3.43 1.97 -2.69
C GLN A 67 -2.29 2.15 -1.70
N VAL A 68 -1.07 2.01 -2.21
CA VAL A 68 0.15 2.31 -1.47
C VAL A 68 0.80 3.49 -2.16
N ALA A 69 0.75 4.65 -1.53
CA ALA A 69 1.32 5.88 -2.08
C ALA A 69 2.66 6.14 -1.42
N ILE A 70 3.73 6.16 -2.21
CA ILE A 70 5.08 6.47 -1.71
C ILE A 70 5.37 7.92 -2.07
N TRP A 71 5.54 8.76 -1.06
CA TRP A 71 5.73 10.20 -1.21
C TRP A 71 7.17 10.61 -0.95
N THR A 72 7.63 11.58 -1.70
CA THR A 72 8.94 12.22 -1.51
C THR A 72 8.81 13.74 -1.65
N ASP A 73 9.69 14.44 -0.95
CA ASP A 73 9.88 15.88 -1.13
C ASP A 73 11.07 16.22 -2.01
N ALA A 74 11.70 15.20 -2.60
CA ALA A 74 12.83 15.36 -3.50
C ALA A 74 12.36 15.90 -4.86
N PRO A 75 13.25 16.51 -5.66
CA PRO A 75 12.87 17.11 -6.94
C PRO A 75 12.52 16.11 -8.04
N SER A 76 12.75 14.81 -7.81
CA SER A 76 12.44 13.78 -8.81
C SER A 76 11.86 12.54 -8.15
N TYR A 77 11.43 11.57 -8.97
CA TYR A 77 10.91 10.29 -8.50
C TYR A 77 12.00 9.25 -8.23
N THR A 78 13.26 9.57 -8.50
CA THR A 78 14.33 8.57 -8.50
C THR A 78 14.59 7.95 -7.15
N ASP A 79 14.35 8.66 -6.06
CA ASP A 79 14.56 8.13 -4.71
C ASP A 79 13.45 7.17 -4.26
N ILE A 80 12.24 7.31 -4.82
CA ILE A 80 11.12 6.46 -4.44
C ILE A 80 10.83 5.34 -5.45
N GLU A 81 11.43 5.36 -6.64
CA GLU A 81 11.27 4.27 -7.61
C GLU A 81 11.74 2.92 -7.06
N PRO A 82 12.91 2.81 -6.43
CA PRO A 82 13.32 1.52 -5.85
C PRO A 82 12.40 1.05 -4.73
N ILE A 83 11.81 1.98 -3.97
CA ILE A 83 10.87 1.66 -2.91
C ILE A 83 9.60 1.06 -3.52
N ALA A 84 9.06 1.70 -4.56
CA ALA A 84 7.88 1.21 -5.27
C ALA A 84 8.13 -0.17 -5.88
N ASP A 85 9.29 -0.37 -6.51
CA ASP A 85 9.65 -1.65 -7.10
C ASP A 85 9.73 -2.75 -6.05
N ARG A 86 10.31 -2.43 -4.88
CA ARG A 86 10.40 -3.41 -3.78
C ARG A 86 9.03 -3.77 -3.22
N ILE A 87 8.16 -2.78 -3.05
CA ILE A 87 6.80 -3.02 -2.55
C ILE A 87 6.05 -3.94 -3.52
N ARG A 88 6.14 -3.66 -4.81
CA ARG A 88 5.52 -4.50 -5.83
C ARG A 88 6.07 -5.93 -5.78
N GLU A 89 7.38 -6.06 -5.62
CA GLU A 89 8.04 -7.37 -5.57
C GLU A 89 7.57 -8.22 -4.40
N ILE A 90 7.47 -7.63 -3.20
CA ILE A 90 7.10 -8.40 -2.01
C ILE A 90 5.59 -8.63 -1.88
N LEU A 91 4.76 -7.76 -2.45
CA LEU A 91 3.31 -7.88 -2.31
C LEU A 91 2.66 -8.69 -3.42
N HIS A 92 3.17 -8.63 -4.64
CA HIS A 92 2.54 -9.36 -5.74
C HIS A 92 2.59 -10.87 -5.49
N LYS A 93 1.42 -11.49 -5.48
CA LYS A 93 1.20 -12.90 -5.17
C LYS A 93 1.47 -13.29 -3.72
N ALA A 94 1.66 -12.33 -2.83
CA ALA A 94 1.85 -12.61 -1.41
C ALA A 94 0.55 -13.08 -0.77
N SER A 95 0.66 -13.88 0.29
CA SER A 95 -0.47 -14.41 1.04
C SER A 95 -0.05 -14.61 2.50
N GLY A 96 -1.02 -14.92 3.35
CA GLY A 96 -0.78 -15.22 4.76
C GLY A 96 -1.74 -14.50 5.69
N ALA A 97 -1.91 -14.98 6.91
CA ALA A 97 -2.68 -14.35 8.00
C ALA A 97 -4.11 -13.94 7.56
N GLY A 98 -4.79 -14.82 6.82
CA GLY A 98 -6.14 -14.54 6.32
C GLY A 98 -6.18 -13.89 4.95
N VAL A 99 -5.03 -13.50 4.41
CA VAL A 99 -4.92 -13.00 3.05
C VAL A 99 -4.68 -14.19 2.13
N LEU A 100 -5.61 -14.40 1.18
CA LEU A 100 -5.55 -15.52 0.24
C LEU A 100 -4.59 -15.22 -0.91
N ALA A 101 -4.63 -14.00 -1.41
CA ALA A 101 -3.81 -13.58 -2.54
C ALA A 101 -3.76 -12.06 -2.63
N THR A 102 -2.69 -11.56 -3.19
CA THR A 102 -2.52 -10.14 -3.48
C THR A 102 -2.09 -10.01 -4.93
N VAL A 103 -2.79 -9.16 -5.68
CA VAL A 103 -2.53 -8.98 -7.11
C VAL A 103 -2.23 -7.51 -7.38
N TYR A 104 -1.06 -7.25 -7.93
CA TYR A 104 -0.72 -5.92 -8.40
C TYR A 104 -1.60 -5.54 -9.59
N GLN A 105 -2.21 -4.36 -9.55
CA GLN A 105 -3.12 -3.90 -10.60
C GLN A 105 -2.46 -2.87 -11.51
N GLU A 106 -2.00 -1.77 -10.94
CA GLU A 106 -1.47 -0.66 -11.72
C GLU A 106 -0.70 0.30 -10.82
N HIS A 107 -0.03 1.25 -11.44
CA HIS A 107 0.61 2.34 -10.73
C HIS A 107 0.42 3.65 -11.50
N GLN A 108 0.56 4.75 -10.78
CA GLN A 108 0.51 6.08 -11.37
C GLN A 108 1.43 7.02 -10.60
N ARG A 109 1.81 8.10 -11.25
CA ARG A 109 2.58 9.17 -10.61
C ARG A 109 1.66 10.34 -10.32
N MET A 110 1.95 11.02 -9.22
CA MET A 110 1.21 12.19 -8.82
C MET A 110 2.20 13.24 -8.32
N MET A 111 1.90 14.49 -8.62
CA MET A 111 2.65 15.63 -8.08
C MET A 111 1.67 16.55 -7.38
N GLU A 112 2.05 17.00 -6.21
CA GLU A 112 1.24 17.93 -5.43
C GLU A 112 2.12 19.10 -5.02
N ARG A 113 1.58 20.30 -5.09
CA ARG A 113 2.29 21.52 -4.72
C ARG A 113 1.60 22.15 -3.54
N ASN A 114 2.38 22.52 -2.53
CA ASN A 114 1.89 23.24 -1.36
C ASN A 114 2.81 24.42 -1.10
N GLY A 115 2.40 25.61 -1.56
CA GLY A 115 3.24 26.79 -1.53
C GLY A 115 4.42 26.65 -2.48
N ASP A 116 5.62 26.81 -1.95
CA ASP A 116 6.85 26.66 -2.73
C ASP A 116 7.37 25.24 -2.81
N LYS A 117 6.73 24.32 -2.07
CA LYS A 117 7.18 22.93 -2.02
C LYS A 117 6.41 22.05 -2.99
N GLU A 118 7.13 21.16 -3.65
CA GLU A 118 6.55 20.14 -4.50
C GLU A 118 6.75 18.79 -3.84
N TYR A 119 5.70 17.99 -3.89
CA TYR A 119 5.72 16.61 -3.40
C TYR A 119 5.37 15.70 -4.55
N LYS A 120 6.08 14.58 -4.65
CA LYS A 120 5.86 13.61 -5.70
C LYS A 120 5.53 12.28 -5.08
N ALA A 121 4.63 11.55 -5.73
CA ALA A 121 4.24 10.23 -5.26
C ALA A 121 4.19 9.24 -6.41
N ILE A 122 4.51 7.99 -6.08
CA ILE A 122 4.18 6.83 -6.91
C ILE A 122 3.12 6.07 -6.15
N ILE A 123 1.97 5.88 -6.78
CA ILE A 123 0.83 5.20 -6.17
C ILE A 123 0.68 3.84 -6.82
N LEU A 124 0.82 2.79 -6.02
CA LEU A 124 0.62 1.41 -6.45
C LEU A 124 -0.76 0.94 -6.01
N GLU A 125 -1.46 0.26 -6.88
CA GLU A 125 -2.77 -0.30 -6.56
C GLU A 125 -2.70 -1.81 -6.56
N PHE A 126 -3.23 -2.40 -5.49
CA PHE A 126 -3.28 -3.84 -5.28
C PHE A 126 -4.69 -4.27 -4.96
N LYS A 127 -5.04 -5.46 -5.43
CA LYS A 127 -6.26 -6.13 -5.01
C LYS A 127 -5.88 -7.24 -4.05
N ILE A 128 -6.48 -7.21 -2.86
CA ILE A 128 -6.17 -8.16 -1.79
C ILE A 128 -7.43 -8.98 -1.50
N PHE A 129 -7.30 -10.30 -1.65
CA PHE A 129 -8.40 -11.21 -1.40
C PHE A 129 -8.24 -11.82 -0.01
N THR A 130 -9.29 -11.70 0.80
CA THR A 130 -9.28 -12.19 2.18
C THR A 130 -10.48 -13.11 2.40
N GLN A 131 -10.36 -13.95 3.41
CA GLN A 131 -11.41 -14.89 3.76
C GLN A 131 -11.87 -14.69 5.19
#